data_cd9e8f0a0decdd438af0fbaede135ae8
#
_entry.id   cd9e8f0a0decdd438af0fbaede135ae8
#
_cell.length_a   1.000
_cell.length_b   1.000
_cell.length_c   1.000
_cell.angle_alpha   90.00
_cell.angle_beta   90.00
_cell.angle_gamma   90.00
#
_symmetry.space_group_name_H-M   'P 1'
#
loop_
_entity.id
_entity.type
_entity.pdbx_description
1 polymer ?
#
loop_
_entity_poly.entity_id
_entity_poly.type
_entity_poly.pdbx_seq_one_letter_code
_entity_poly.pdbx_strand_id
1 'polypeptide(L)'
;EAAEADRVAVFQTGRVAMLGKPEEILTRADELAQLNLDMPASCCLGRALRAKGVPVHAQVREADMVTEVAQVYTERSGADIAGQSSVSQWEIADGTVPVGNEGNASEPVIELSHVSYSYSLSPRERRRWHKRSATAGKSSKQALWGNDPSSPWALRDVSLTVRRGEFLGLAGHTGSGKSTLVQHLNGLIRPQEGSVRALGLDLSNKKDAAAVKAKVGVVFQYPERQLFAETVAQDVAFGPHNLGLSQAEVARRVETSLSRVGLDLSTVGDKSPFELSGGQQRRVAFAGVLAMEPEVLVLDEPMAGLDPAARRDFLG
;
A
#
# COMPACT_ATOMS: atom_id res chain seq x y z
N GLU A 1 4.23 7.90 -2.09
CA GLU A 1 3.20 6.86 -2.23
C GLU A 1 1.87 7.26 -1.56
N ALA A 2 1.85 7.50 -0.22
CA ALA A 2 0.61 7.89 0.48
C ALA A 2 0.03 9.23 -0.01
N ALA A 3 0.84 10.11 -0.57
CA ALA A 3 0.45 11.39 -1.13
C ALA A 3 -0.37 11.26 -2.43
N GLU A 4 -0.20 10.17 -3.15
CA GLU A 4 -0.87 9.87 -4.42
C GLU A 4 -2.15 9.05 -4.24
N ALA A 5 -2.44 8.61 -3.02
CA ALA A 5 -3.63 7.82 -2.72
C ALA A 5 -4.91 8.67 -2.74
N ASP A 6 -6.05 8.04 -3.01
CA ASP A 6 -7.38 8.67 -2.88
C ASP A 6 -7.71 8.93 -1.40
N ARG A 7 -7.31 8.01 -0.54
CA ARG A 7 -7.44 8.11 0.92
C ARG A 7 -6.23 7.55 1.62
N VAL A 8 -5.93 8.06 2.81
CA VAL A 8 -4.85 7.58 3.68
C VAL A 8 -5.43 7.13 5.01
N ALA A 9 -5.10 5.91 5.43
CA ALA A 9 -5.34 5.39 6.76
C ALA A 9 -4.03 5.36 7.55
N VAL A 10 -3.95 6.11 8.64
CA VAL A 10 -2.79 6.13 9.53
C VAL A 10 -2.99 5.14 10.66
N PHE A 11 -2.06 4.20 10.78
CA PHE A 11 -2.07 3.15 11.80
C PHE A 11 -1.17 3.50 12.98
N GLN A 12 -1.69 3.30 14.19
CA GLN A 12 -0.95 3.41 15.43
C GLN A 12 -1.36 2.28 16.38
N THR A 13 -0.39 1.52 16.89
CA THR A 13 -0.62 0.45 17.90
C THR A 13 -1.82 -0.46 17.59
N GLY A 14 -1.90 -0.91 16.34
CA GLY A 14 -2.94 -1.83 15.88
C GLY A 14 -4.31 -1.20 15.58
N ARG A 15 -4.41 0.13 15.47
CA ARG A 15 -5.65 0.85 15.19
C ARG A 15 -5.51 1.82 14.04
N VAL A 16 -6.62 2.16 13.42
CA VAL A 16 -6.71 3.33 12.54
C VAL A 16 -6.82 4.57 13.43
N ALA A 17 -5.75 5.37 13.47
CA ALA A 17 -5.69 6.62 14.21
C ALA A 17 -6.34 7.77 13.43
N MET A 18 -6.08 7.84 12.12
CA MET A 18 -6.67 8.83 11.22
C MET A 18 -7.06 8.18 9.90
N LEU A 19 -8.12 8.68 9.26
CA LEU A 19 -8.60 8.25 7.95
C LEU A 19 -9.17 9.45 7.21
N GLY A 20 -8.69 9.75 6.01
CA GLY A 20 -9.15 10.88 5.21
C GLY A 20 -8.35 11.04 3.94
N LYS A 21 -8.53 12.16 3.25
CA LYS A 21 -7.75 12.50 2.06
C LYS A 21 -6.30 12.83 2.42
N PRO A 22 -5.33 12.58 1.52
CA PRO A 22 -3.92 12.92 1.76
C PRO A 22 -3.73 14.36 2.24
N GLU A 23 -4.39 15.32 1.62
CA GLU A 23 -4.28 16.75 1.94
C GLU A 23 -4.76 17.08 3.36
N GLU A 24 -5.76 16.33 3.86
CA GLU A 24 -6.31 16.51 5.21
C GLU A 24 -5.44 15.86 6.29
N ILE A 25 -4.82 14.72 5.97
CA ILE A 25 -4.09 13.89 6.93
C ILE A 25 -2.60 14.29 6.95
N LEU A 26 -1.95 14.35 5.78
CA LEU A 26 -0.50 14.49 5.68
C LEU A 26 0.00 15.94 5.94
N THR A 27 -0.89 16.90 6.10
CA THR A 27 -0.56 18.28 6.50
C THR A 27 -0.59 18.51 8.02
N ARG A 28 -1.09 17.56 8.81
CA ARG A 28 -1.21 17.67 10.28
C ARG A 28 0.09 17.33 10.99
N ALA A 29 1.06 18.27 10.90
CA ALA A 29 2.43 18.05 11.38
C ALA A 29 2.52 17.56 12.82
N ASP A 30 1.81 18.20 13.75
CA ASP A 30 1.91 17.89 15.17
C ASP A 30 1.29 16.55 15.52
N GLU A 31 0.20 16.18 14.84
CA GLU A 31 -0.45 14.88 15.00
C GLU A 31 0.43 13.76 14.40
N LEU A 32 1.00 13.96 13.19
CA LEU A 32 1.91 13.01 12.56
C LEU A 32 3.18 12.81 13.39
N ALA A 33 3.76 13.89 13.94
CA ALA A 33 4.93 13.80 14.81
C ALA A 33 4.66 12.97 16.08
N GLN A 34 3.46 13.10 16.69
CA GLN A 34 3.04 12.26 17.82
C GLN A 34 2.89 10.78 17.44
N LEU A 35 2.69 10.49 16.15
CA LEU A 35 2.60 9.14 15.59
C LEU A 35 3.95 8.62 15.09
N ASN A 36 5.06 9.35 15.32
CA ASN A 36 6.39 9.09 14.77
C ASN A 36 6.38 8.99 13.23
N LEU A 37 5.61 9.85 12.59
CA LEU A 37 5.55 9.99 11.13
C LEU A 37 5.98 11.39 10.74
N ASP A 38 6.75 11.47 9.66
CA ASP A 38 7.13 12.74 9.04
C ASP A 38 6.08 13.17 8.02
N MET A 39 5.98 14.48 7.84
CA MET A 39 5.23 15.04 6.73
C MET A 39 5.95 14.77 5.41
N PRO A 40 5.22 14.73 4.26
CA PRO A 40 5.85 14.76 2.95
C PRO A 40 6.87 15.90 2.80
N ALA A 41 7.96 15.66 2.06
CA ALA A 41 9.00 16.66 1.83
C ALA A 41 8.45 17.94 1.19
N SER A 42 7.47 17.82 0.28
CA SER A 42 6.71 18.91 -0.32
C SER A 42 6.03 19.80 0.73
N CYS A 43 5.37 19.21 1.71
CA CYS A 43 4.74 19.96 2.82
C CYS A 43 5.77 20.69 3.69
N CYS A 44 6.91 20.03 3.98
CA CYS A 44 8.01 20.63 4.73
C CYS A 44 8.59 21.82 3.99
N LEU A 45 8.81 21.70 2.68
CA LEU A 45 9.30 22.76 1.81
C LEU A 45 8.31 23.94 1.79
N GLY A 46 7.03 23.69 1.58
CA GLY A 46 6.00 24.75 1.58
C GLY A 46 5.94 25.51 2.89
N ARG A 47 6.06 24.83 4.03
CA ARG A 47 6.15 25.50 5.35
C ARG A 47 7.41 26.35 5.49
N ALA A 48 8.57 25.83 5.07
CA ALA A 48 9.83 26.56 5.14
C ALA A 48 9.82 27.81 4.26
N LEU A 49 9.26 27.73 3.05
CA LEU A 49 9.11 28.85 2.12
C LEU A 49 8.18 29.92 2.70
N ARG A 50 7.04 29.54 3.28
CA ARG A 50 6.12 30.49 3.96
C ARG A 50 6.76 31.18 5.12
N ALA A 51 7.55 30.50 5.94
CA ALA A 51 8.28 31.09 7.03
C ALA A 51 9.28 32.19 6.55
N LYS A 52 9.72 32.12 5.29
CA LYS A 52 10.55 33.12 4.61
C LYS A 52 9.75 34.13 3.80
N GLY A 53 8.43 34.19 3.94
CA GLY A 53 7.55 35.13 3.27
C GLY A 53 7.26 34.83 1.79
N VAL A 54 7.47 33.57 1.34
CA VAL A 54 7.08 33.12 0.00
C VAL A 54 5.62 32.67 0.05
N PRO A 55 4.71 33.21 -0.79
CA PRO A 55 3.28 32.89 -0.75
C PRO A 55 2.99 31.57 -1.48
N VAL A 56 3.35 30.44 -0.87
CA VAL A 56 3.03 29.10 -1.37
C VAL A 56 2.11 28.36 -0.39
N HIS A 57 1.30 27.42 -0.88
CA HIS A 57 0.46 26.56 -0.06
C HIS A 57 1.21 25.31 0.39
N ALA A 58 0.66 24.57 1.35
CA ALA A 58 1.21 23.27 1.72
C ALA A 58 0.67 22.22 0.72
N GLN A 59 1.48 21.92 -0.28
CA GLN A 59 1.16 20.88 -1.24
C GLN A 59 1.63 19.52 -0.72
N VAL A 60 0.77 18.50 -0.84
CA VAL A 60 1.09 17.15 -0.41
C VAL A 60 1.88 16.42 -1.49
N ARG A 61 1.52 16.63 -2.76
CA ARG A 61 2.22 16.06 -3.91
C ARG A 61 3.43 16.91 -4.30
N GLU A 62 4.51 16.24 -4.64
CA GLU A 62 5.75 16.91 -5.02
C GLU A 62 5.60 17.72 -6.31
N ALA A 63 4.92 17.15 -7.31
CA ALA A 63 4.65 17.81 -8.59
C ALA A 63 3.87 19.13 -8.42
N ASP A 64 2.84 19.14 -7.55
CA ASP A 64 2.04 20.33 -7.27
C ASP A 64 2.88 21.41 -6.60
N MET A 65 3.77 21.03 -5.67
CA MET A 65 4.69 21.95 -5.02
C MET A 65 5.69 22.57 -6.00
N VAL A 66 6.27 21.77 -6.90
CA VAL A 66 7.20 22.23 -7.94
C VAL A 66 6.50 23.24 -8.86
N THR A 67 5.28 22.94 -9.28
CA THR A 67 4.47 23.82 -10.15
C THR A 67 4.18 25.15 -9.46
N GLU A 68 3.75 25.14 -8.20
CA GLU A 68 3.42 26.35 -7.46
C GLU A 68 4.66 27.21 -7.19
N VAL A 69 5.79 26.60 -6.84
CA VAL A 69 7.06 27.33 -6.64
C VAL A 69 7.52 27.98 -7.95
N ALA A 70 7.41 27.28 -9.08
CA ALA A 70 7.75 27.83 -10.39
C ALA A 70 6.86 29.04 -10.75
N GLN A 71 5.55 28.97 -10.49
CA GLN A 71 4.62 30.09 -10.72
C GLN A 71 5.00 31.32 -9.88
N VAL A 72 5.18 31.13 -8.58
CA VAL A 72 5.55 32.23 -7.66
C VAL A 72 6.91 32.83 -8.04
N TYR A 73 7.86 32.03 -8.50
CA TYR A 73 9.15 32.52 -8.98
C TYR A 73 9.00 33.35 -10.27
N THR A 74 8.19 32.88 -11.21
CA THR A 74 7.90 33.60 -12.48
C THR A 74 7.24 34.95 -12.20
N GLU A 75 6.22 34.99 -11.34
CA GLU A 75 5.52 36.23 -10.95
C GLU A 75 6.45 37.24 -10.26
N ARG A 76 7.39 36.80 -9.42
CA ARG A 76 8.32 37.67 -8.71
C ARG A 76 9.50 38.14 -9.54
N SER A 77 9.98 37.31 -10.46
CA SER A 77 11.17 37.64 -11.26
C SER A 77 10.84 38.37 -12.56
N GLY A 78 9.58 38.41 -12.99
CA GLY A 78 9.18 38.93 -14.30
C GLY A 78 9.87 38.21 -15.46
N ALA A 79 10.49 37.06 -15.20
CA ALA A 79 11.19 36.25 -16.17
C ALA A 79 10.26 35.22 -16.77
N ASP A 80 10.07 35.32 -18.09
CA ASP A 80 9.37 34.30 -18.86
C ASP A 80 10.28 33.07 -18.96
N ILE A 81 10.03 32.05 -18.12
CA ILE A 81 10.82 30.79 -18.09
C ILE A 81 10.53 29.92 -19.32
N ALA A 82 9.61 30.34 -20.20
CA ALA A 82 9.24 29.59 -21.41
C ALA A 82 10.37 29.46 -22.45
N GLY A 83 11.55 30.05 -22.22
CA GLY A 83 12.62 30.10 -23.22
C GLY A 83 13.90 29.33 -22.92
N GLN A 84 14.15 28.80 -21.72
CA GLN A 84 15.39 28.08 -21.39
C GLN A 84 15.20 26.97 -20.35
N SER A 85 14.37 26.00 -20.61
CA SER A 85 14.39 24.74 -19.85
C SER A 85 15.12 23.67 -20.64
N SER A 86 16.43 23.62 -20.53
CA SER A 86 17.16 22.34 -20.62
C SER A 86 17.08 21.61 -19.25
N VAL A 87 15.96 21.68 -18.58
CA VAL A 87 15.53 20.64 -17.68
C VAL A 87 15.08 19.54 -18.63
N SER A 88 15.90 18.50 -18.74
CA SER A 88 15.59 17.28 -19.49
C SER A 88 14.10 17.01 -19.34
N GLN A 89 13.43 16.92 -20.50
CA GLN A 89 12.04 16.48 -20.60
C GLN A 89 11.87 15.21 -19.78
N TRP A 90 11.45 15.39 -18.56
CA TRP A 90 10.71 14.37 -17.87
C TRP A 90 9.32 14.46 -18.52
N GLU A 91 9.17 13.83 -19.68
CA GLU A 91 7.88 13.34 -20.07
C GLU A 91 7.46 12.40 -18.95
N ILE A 92 6.75 12.98 -17.97
CA ILE A 92 5.77 12.21 -17.24
C ILE A 92 4.86 11.74 -18.36
N ALA A 93 5.07 10.52 -18.82
CA ALA A 93 4.06 9.85 -19.61
C ALA A 93 2.79 10.08 -18.81
N ASP A 94 1.84 10.80 -19.45
CA ASP A 94 0.52 11.03 -18.88
C ASP A 94 -0.14 9.67 -18.71
N GLY A 95 0.32 8.98 -17.67
CA GLY A 95 -0.27 7.79 -17.12
C GLY A 95 -1.52 8.22 -16.39
N THR A 96 -2.48 8.76 -17.14
CA THR A 96 -3.87 8.71 -16.74
C THR A 96 -4.18 7.23 -16.57
N VAL A 97 -3.93 6.74 -15.35
CA VAL A 97 -4.61 5.54 -14.88
C VAL A 97 -6.08 5.81 -15.19
N PRO A 98 -6.75 5.00 -16.02
CA PRO A 98 -8.13 5.23 -16.34
C PRO A 98 -8.86 5.31 -15.00
N VAL A 99 -9.36 6.48 -14.65
CA VAL A 99 -10.28 6.64 -13.52
C VAL A 99 -11.43 5.71 -13.84
N GLY A 100 -11.48 4.60 -13.10
CA GLY A 100 -12.42 3.53 -13.34
C GLY A 100 -13.82 4.12 -13.40
N ASN A 101 -14.57 3.69 -14.36
CA ASN A 101 -15.97 3.97 -14.65
C ASN A 101 -16.74 4.43 -13.39
N GLU A 102 -17.20 5.66 -13.36
CA GLU A 102 -17.96 6.29 -12.24
C GLU A 102 -19.20 5.47 -11.81
N GLY A 103 -19.62 4.46 -12.58
CA GLY A 103 -20.79 3.63 -12.32
C GLY A 103 -20.64 2.59 -11.19
N ASN A 104 -19.43 2.23 -10.76
CA ASN A 104 -19.19 1.18 -9.76
C ASN A 104 -18.26 1.61 -8.59
N ALA A 105 -17.90 2.88 -8.49
CA ALA A 105 -17.01 3.42 -7.46
C ALA A 105 -17.58 3.34 -6.03
N SER A 106 -18.84 2.94 -5.85
CA SER A 106 -19.49 2.83 -4.54
C SER A 106 -19.44 1.43 -3.92
N GLU A 107 -19.12 0.39 -4.69
CA GLU A 107 -19.13 -1.00 -4.21
C GLU A 107 -17.89 -1.30 -3.34
N PRO A 108 -18.06 -1.78 -2.10
CA PRO A 108 -16.94 -2.17 -1.26
C PRO A 108 -16.31 -3.47 -1.78
N VAL A 109 -14.99 -3.44 -2.01
CA VAL A 109 -14.21 -4.63 -2.39
C VAL A 109 -13.50 -5.26 -1.20
N ILE A 110 -13.18 -4.46 -0.16
CA ILE A 110 -12.66 -4.93 1.14
C ILE A 110 -13.45 -4.28 2.25
N GLU A 111 -13.90 -5.07 3.20
CA GLU A 111 -14.61 -4.60 4.39
C GLU A 111 -14.04 -5.27 5.65
N LEU A 112 -13.55 -4.47 6.56
CA LEU A 112 -13.18 -4.91 7.91
C LEU A 112 -14.17 -4.29 8.90
N SER A 113 -14.70 -5.10 9.79
CA SER A 113 -15.62 -4.66 10.84
C SER A 113 -15.13 -5.15 12.20
N HIS A 114 -14.70 -4.20 13.04
CA HIS A 114 -14.26 -4.44 14.41
C HIS A 114 -13.20 -5.54 14.56
N VAL A 115 -12.24 -5.60 13.62
CA VAL A 115 -11.22 -6.64 13.55
C VAL A 115 -10.21 -6.46 14.67
N SER A 116 -10.04 -7.53 15.47
CA SER A 116 -8.98 -7.61 16.48
C SER A 116 -8.20 -8.91 16.32
N TYR A 117 -6.87 -8.80 16.49
CA TYR A 117 -5.97 -9.93 16.36
C TYR A 117 -4.74 -9.79 17.25
N SER A 118 -4.33 -10.89 17.90
CA SER A 118 -3.14 -10.97 18.72
C SER A 118 -2.39 -12.27 18.42
N TYR A 119 -1.08 -12.17 18.27
CA TYR A 119 -0.21 -13.36 18.11
C TYR A 119 0.02 -14.10 19.44
N SER A 120 -0.08 -13.41 20.58
CA SER A 120 0.31 -13.92 21.90
C SER A 120 -0.86 -14.35 22.78
N LEU A 121 -2.06 -13.78 22.59
CA LEU A 121 -3.20 -14.04 23.48
C LEU A 121 -3.94 -15.34 23.15
N SER A 122 -4.01 -16.25 24.13
CA SER A 122 -4.92 -17.39 24.09
C SER A 122 -6.41 -16.96 24.16
N PRO A 123 -7.37 -17.80 23.76
CA PRO A 123 -8.80 -17.49 23.88
C PRO A 123 -9.27 -17.15 25.29
N ARG A 124 -8.65 -17.76 26.32
CA ARG A 124 -8.94 -17.48 27.72
C ARG A 124 -8.45 -16.11 28.16
N GLU A 125 -7.26 -15.74 27.74
CA GLU A 125 -6.65 -14.43 28.04
C GLU A 125 -7.39 -13.29 27.36
N ARG A 126 -7.84 -13.47 26.11
CA ARG A 126 -8.68 -12.50 25.40
C ARG A 126 -9.97 -12.22 26.15
N ARG A 127 -10.69 -13.27 26.61
CA ARG A 127 -11.92 -13.11 27.43
C ARG A 127 -11.65 -12.38 28.76
N ARG A 128 -10.52 -12.64 29.41
CA ARG A 128 -10.09 -11.93 30.62
C ARG A 128 -9.83 -10.46 30.33
N TRP A 129 -9.17 -10.19 29.23
CA TRP A 129 -8.84 -8.84 28.80
C TRP A 129 -10.09 -8.01 28.55
N HIS A 130 -11.09 -8.56 27.82
CA HIS A 130 -12.38 -7.91 27.59
C HIS A 130 -13.16 -7.64 28.88
N LYS A 131 -13.18 -8.56 29.83
CA LYS A 131 -13.83 -8.33 31.14
C LYS A 131 -13.17 -7.16 31.86
N ARG A 132 -11.85 -7.07 31.89
CA ARG A 132 -11.13 -5.95 32.51
C ARG A 132 -11.40 -4.62 31.81
N SER A 133 -11.43 -4.62 30.48
CA SER A 133 -11.73 -3.42 29.68
C SER A 133 -13.19 -2.96 29.85
N ALA A 134 -14.14 -3.88 30.01
CA ALA A 134 -15.54 -3.56 30.23
C ALA A 134 -15.81 -2.91 31.60
N THR A 135 -15.06 -3.32 32.62
CA THR A 135 -15.21 -2.80 34.00
C THR A 135 -14.38 -1.55 34.27
N ALA A 136 -13.46 -1.20 33.39
CA ALA A 136 -12.65 0.00 33.52
C ALA A 136 -13.47 1.26 33.18
N GLY A 137 -13.40 2.30 34.01
CA GLY A 137 -14.02 3.60 33.76
C GLY A 137 -13.48 4.28 32.46
N LYS A 138 -14.15 5.34 31.98
CA LYS A 138 -13.76 6.01 30.72
C LYS A 138 -12.29 6.43 30.67
N SER A 139 -11.74 6.96 31.74
CA SER A 139 -10.31 7.34 31.86
C SER A 139 -9.38 6.13 31.83
N SER A 140 -9.76 5.04 32.48
CA SER A 140 -8.99 3.78 32.49
C SER A 140 -9.13 3.03 31.16
N LYS A 141 -10.25 3.22 30.43
CA LYS A 141 -10.35 2.72 29.04
C LYS A 141 -9.35 3.42 28.13
N GLN A 142 -9.19 4.72 28.26
CA GLN A 142 -8.22 5.49 27.46
C GLN A 142 -6.77 5.11 27.80
N ALA A 143 -6.47 4.79 29.07
CA ALA A 143 -5.16 4.29 29.51
C ALA A 143 -4.91 2.82 29.13
N LEU A 144 -5.93 1.95 29.21
CA LEU A 144 -5.87 0.57 28.70
C LEU A 144 -5.88 0.50 27.17
N TRP A 145 -6.30 1.60 26.51
CA TRP A 145 -6.52 1.72 25.08
C TRP A 145 -5.53 2.72 24.46
N GLY A 146 -4.69 3.39 25.23
CA GLY A 146 -3.66 4.30 24.76
C GLY A 146 -2.49 3.61 24.05
N ASN A 147 -1.49 4.39 23.68
CA ASN A 147 -0.25 3.97 23.02
C ASN A 147 0.63 3.14 23.98
N ASP A 148 0.14 2.00 24.42
CA ASP A 148 0.91 1.09 25.25
C ASP A 148 1.72 0.15 24.34
N PRO A 149 3.05 0.31 24.26
CA PRO A 149 3.93 -0.59 23.50
C PRO A 149 3.86 -2.03 23.99
N SER A 150 3.39 -2.25 25.22
CA SER A 150 3.18 -3.58 25.80
C SER A 150 1.85 -4.20 25.42
N SER A 151 1.04 -3.54 24.58
CA SER A 151 -0.24 -4.06 24.12
C SER A 151 -0.03 -5.39 23.37
N PRO A 152 -0.69 -6.48 23.78
CA PRO A 152 -0.56 -7.76 23.11
C PRO A 152 -1.31 -7.83 21.78
N TRP A 153 -1.98 -6.76 21.40
CA TRP A 153 -2.81 -6.69 20.18
C TRP A 153 -2.02 -6.15 18.99
N ALA A 154 -1.93 -6.94 17.94
CA ALA A 154 -1.39 -6.53 16.65
C ALA A 154 -2.42 -5.73 15.83
N LEU A 155 -3.69 -6.11 15.90
CA LEU A 155 -4.85 -5.32 15.43
C LEU A 155 -5.88 -5.23 16.53
N ARG A 156 -6.59 -4.08 16.59
CA ARG A 156 -7.51 -3.81 17.66
C ARG A 156 -8.66 -2.92 17.21
N ASP A 157 -9.84 -3.53 17.13
CA ASP A 157 -11.08 -2.84 16.77
C ASP A 157 -10.94 -2.03 15.46
N VAL A 158 -10.29 -2.65 14.45
CA VAL A 158 -10.06 -2.03 13.15
C VAL A 158 -11.31 -2.18 12.30
N SER A 159 -11.85 -1.04 11.86
CA SER A 159 -12.92 -0.97 10.86
C SER A 159 -12.44 -0.12 9.70
N LEU A 160 -12.50 -0.69 8.49
CA LEU A 160 -11.99 -0.06 7.28
C LEU A 160 -12.74 -0.62 6.07
N THR A 161 -13.08 0.25 5.13
CA THR A 161 -13.70 -0.14 3.86
C THR A 161 -12.85 0.40 2.71
N VAL A 162 -12.56 -0.44 1.73
CA VAL A 162 -11.91 -0.06 0.47
C VAL A 162 -12.92 -0.29 -0.66
N ARG A 163 -13.04 0.67 -1.55
CA ARG A 163 -14.01 0.66 -2.66
C ARG A 163 -13.34 0.21 -3.96
N ARG A 164 -14.15 -0.21 -4.91
CA ARG A 164 -13.66 -0.57 -6.25
C ARG A 164 -13.01 0.64 -6.93
N GLY A 165 -11.80 0.45 -7.45
CA GLY A 165 -10.99 1.49 -8.08
C GLY A 165 -10.33 2.47 -7.12
N GLU A 166 -10.52 2.33 -5.80
CA GLU A 166 -9.88 3.18 -4.79
C GLU A 166 -8.41 2.79 -4.59
N PHE A 167 -7.53 3.78 -4.55
CA PHE A 167 -6.16 3.65 -4.06
C PHE A 167 -6.09 4.10 -2.60
N LEU A 168 -5.98 3.14 -1.68
CA LEU A 168 -5.86 3.40 -0.23
C LEU A 168 -4.40 3.31 0.23
N GLY A 169 -3.85 4.41 0.72
CA GLY A 169 -2.54 4.45 1.37
C GLY A 169 -2.62 4.01 2.84
N LEU A 170 -1.76 3.07 3.25
CA LEU A 170 -1.61 2.65 4.65
C LEU A 170 -0.32 3.22 5.24
N ALA A 171 -0.42 4.27 6.05
CA ALA A 171 0.69 4.90 6.75
C ALA A 171 0.78 4.43 8.21
N GLY A 172 1.97 4.47 8.79
CA GLY A 172 2.20 4.08 10.20
C GLY A 172 3.63 3.60 10.43
N HIS A 173 4.14 3.77 11.65
CA HIS A 173 5.48 3.31 12.01
C HIS A 173 5.60 1.76 11.95
N THR A 174 6.83 1.26 11.96
CA THR A 174 7.10 -0.20 12.06
C THR A 174 6.46 -0.76 13.34
N GLY A 175 5.77 -1.90 13.21
CA GLY A 175 5.03 -2.50 14.34
C GLY A 175 3.64 -1.90 14.60
N SER A 176 3.15 -0.95 13.81
CA SER A 176 1.82 -0.38 13.98
C SER A 176 0.65 -1.31 13.61
N GLY A 177 0.93 -2.49 13.00
CA GLY A 177 -0.07 -3.48 12.61
C GLY A 177 -0.36 -3.59 11.12
N LYS A 178 0.28 -2.79 10.24
CA LYS A 178 0.04 -2.79 8.79
C LYS A 178 0.18 -4.17 8.15
N SER A 179 1.32 -4.83 8.33
CA SER A 179 1.56 -6.15 7.72
C SER A 179 0.63 -7.23 8.30
N THR A 180 0.20 -7.09 9.57
CA THR A 180 -0.84 -7.96 10.12
C THR A 180 -2.19 -7.71 9.43
N LEU A 181 -2.53 -6.45 9.17
CA LEU A 181 -3.73 -6.10 8.40
C LEU A 181 -3.67 -6.72 6.99
N VAL A 182 -2.57 -6.50 6.27
CA VAL A 182 -2.35 -7.05 4.92
C VAL A 182 -2.62 -8.57 4.87
N GLN A 183 -2.14 -9.33 5.86
CA GLN A 183 -2.37 -10.76 5.94
C GLN A 183 -3.84 -11.16 6.18
N HIS A 184 -4.65 -10.25 6.73
CA HIS A 184 -6.10 -10.47 6.86
C HIS A 184 -6.83 -10.24 5.53
N LEU A 185 -6.34 -9.32 4.68
CA LEU A 185 -7.05 -8.92 3.46
C LEU A 185 -7.16 -10.06 2.43
N ASN A 186 -6.20 -10.97 2.38
CA ASN A 186 -6.21 -12.14 1.49
C ASN A 186 -6.50 -13.47 2.21
N GLY A 187 -6.91 -13.41 3.47
CA GLY A 187 -7.27 -14.59 4.26
C GLY A 187 -6.09 -15.50 4.64
N LEU A 188 -4.83 -15.00 4.66
CA LEU A 188 -3.68 -15.73 5.21
C LEU A 188 -3.86 -15.99 6.69
N ILE A 189 -4.31 -14.98 7.43
CA ILE A 189 -4.71 -15.13 8.82
C ILE A 189 -6.17 -14.71 9.00
N ARG A 190 -6.82 -15.26 10.02
CA ARG A 190 -8.22 -14.97 10.32
C ARG A 190 -8.32 -14.07 11.52
N PRO A 191 -9.27 -13.14 11.52
CA PRO A 191 -9.52 -12.32 12.67
C PRO A 191 -9.94 -13.20 13.86
N GLN A 192 -9.53 -12.80 15.04
CA GLN A 192 -9.97 -13.44 16.28
C GLN A 192 -11.28 -12.84 16.77
N GLU A 193 -11.55 -11.61 16.37
CA GLU A 193 -12.79 -10.87 16.63
C GLU A 193 -13.11 -10.00 15.42
N GLY A 194 -14.39 -9.70 15.24
CA GLY A 194 -14.87 -8.97 14.08
C GLY A 194 -14.96 -9.86 12.83
N SER A 195 -15.07 -9.23 11.68
CA SER A 195 -15.19 -9.89 10.39
C SER A 195 -14.38 -9.20 9.32
N VAL A 196 -13.89 -9.98 8.34
CA VAL A 196 -13.25 -9.49 7.13
C VAL A 196 -13.97 -10.07 5.94
N ARG A 197 -14.38 -9.21 5.03
CA ARG A 197 -14.96 -9.59 3.74
C ARG A 197 -14.10 -9.03 2.62
N ALA A 198 -13.89 -9.82 1.58
CA ALA A 198 -13.22 -9.38 0.36
C ALA A 198 -14.03 -9.84 -0.84
N LEU A 199 -14.34 -8.92 -1.76
CA LEU A 199 -15.14 -9.17 -2.95
C LEU A 199 -16.48 -9.86 -2.61
N GLY A 200 -17.13 -9.43 -1.53
CA GLY A 200 -18.38 -9.99 -1.03
C GLY A 200 -18.26 -11.34 -0.30
N LEU A 201 -17.08 -11.97 -0.27
CA LEU A 201 -16.82 -13.26 0.37
C LEU A 201 -16.36 -13.08 1.83
N ASP A 202 -16.83 -13.96 2.72
CA ASP A 202 -16.47 -13.93 4.15
C ASP A 202 -15.22 -14.75 4.42
N LEU A 203 -14.13 -14.11 4.84
CA LEU A 203 -12.84 -14.76 5.09
C LEU A 203 -12.81 -15.64 6.34
N SER A 204 -13.85 -15.67 7.15
CA SER A 204 -14.02 -16.66 8.22
C SER A 204 -14.32 -18.05 7.66
N ASN A 205 -14.94 -18.14 6.48
CA ASN A 205 -15.21 -19.38 5.77
C ASN A 205 -13.96 -19.86 5.02
N LYS A 206 -13.57 -21.14 5.18
CA LYS A 206 -12.39 -21.71 4.53
C LYS A 206 -12.47 -21.72 3.00
N LYS A 207 -13.64 -21.98 2.43
CA LYS A 207 -13.85 -22.01 0.98
C LYS A 207 -13.74 -20.62 0.38
N ASP A 208 -14.38 -19.63 1.01
CA ASP A 208 -14.35 -18.25 0.58
C ASP A 208 -12.94 -17.66 0.69
N ALA A 209 -12.24 -17.92 1.79
CA ALA A 209 -10.84 -17.51 1.97
C ALA A 209 -9.91 -18.13 0.90
N ALA A 210 -10.16 -19.38 0.45
CA ALA A 210 -9.40 -19.98 -0.65
C ALA A 210 -9.69 -19.30 -2.00
N ALA A 211 -10.96 -18.96 -2.26
CA ALA A 211 -11.35 -18.25 -3.48
C ALA A 211 -10.80 -16.83 -3.53
N VAL A 212 -10.73 -16.12 -2.38
CA VAL A 212 -10.19 -14.77 -2.27
C VAL A 212 -8.69 -14.72 -2.56
N LYS A 213 -7.92 -15.74 -2.18
CA LYS A 213 -6.47 -15.78 -2.45
C LYS A 213 -6.10 -15.68 -3.93
N ALA A 214 -6.99 -16.14 -4.80
CA ALA A 214 -6.81 -16.04 -6.25
C ALA A 214 -7.09 -14.61 -6.78
N LYS A 215 -7.89 -13.84 -6.06
CA LYS A 215 -8.43 -12.54 -6.49
C LYS A 215 -7.82 -11.33 -5.78
N VAL A 216 -7.24 -11.55 -4.59
CA VAL A 216 -6.53 -10.53 -3.81
C VAL A 216 -5.05 -10.85 -3.84
N GLY A 217 -4.33 -10.22 -4.77
CA GLY A 217 -2.88 -10.34 -4.89
C GLY A 217 -2.18 -9.56 -3.79
N VAL A 218 -1.18 -10.16 -3.16
CA VAL A 218 -0.36 -9.51 -2.13
C VAL A 218 1.09 -9.58 -2.54
N VAL A 219 1.73 -8.43 -2.62
CA VAL A 219 3.18 -8.30 -2.74
C VAL A 219 3.74 -7.94 -1.37
N PHE A 220 4.48 -8.86 -0.76
CA PHE A 220 5.08 -8.67 0.55
C PHE A 220 6.39 -7.88 0.48
N GLN A 221 6.85 -7.40 1.62
CA GLN A 221 8.16 -6.80 1.77
C GLN A 221 9.26 -7.78 1.30
N TYR A 222 10.20 -7.31 0.47
CA TYR A 222 11.24 -8.14 -0.18
C TYR A 222 10.67 -9.29 -1.01
N PRO A 223 9.84 -9.01 -2.04
CA PRO A 223 9.14 -10.03 -2.81
C PRO A 223 10.09 -10.96 -3.58
N GLU A 224 11.31 -10.50 -3.88
CA GLU A 224 12.39 -11.29 -4.50
C GLU A 224 12.79 -12.52 -3.69
N ARG A 225 12.55 -12.53 -2.37
CA ARG A 225 12.81 -13.70 -1.51
C ARG A 225 11.80 -14.82 -1.68
N GLN A 226 10.75 -14.59 -2.44
CA GLN A 226 9.69 -15.58 -2.70
C GLN A 226 9.93 -16.35 -4.00
N LEU A 227 10.94 -15.99 -4.78
CA LEU A 227 11.34 -16.69 -6.00
C LEU A 227 11.95 -18.06 -5.65
N PHE A 228 11.54 -19.10 -6.35
CA PHE A 228 11.93 -20.47 -6.02
C PHE A 228 12.09 -21.41 -7.24
N ALA A 229 11.56 -21.03 -8.41
CA ALA A 229 11.57 -21.89 -9.58
C ALA A 229 12.95 -21.90 -10.29
N GLU A 230 13.16 -22.88 -11.18
CA GLU A 230 14.38 -22.99 -11.96
C GLU A 230 14.51 -21.87 -12.99
N THR A 231 13.38 -21.45 -13.58
CA THR A 231 13.33 -20.36 -14.57
C THR A 231 12.32 -19.29 -14.21
N VAL A 232 12.53 -18.07 -14.72
CA VAL A 232 11.62 -16.94 -14.58
C VAL A 232 10.23 -17.28 -15.10
N ALA A 233 10.15 -17.89 -16.28
CA ALA A 233 8.86 -18.27 -16.87
C ALA A 233 8.09 -19.23 -15.97
N GLN A 234 8.76 -20.21 -15.35
CA GLN A 234 8.14 -21.16 -14.43
C GLN A 234 7.67 -20.49 -13.14
N ASP A 235 8.46 -19.54 -12.61
CA ASP A 235 8.11 -18.82 -11.38
C ASP A 235 6.85 -17.99 -11.59
N VAL A 236 6.79 -17.20 -12.66
CA VAL A 236 5.61 -16.40 -13.02
C VAL A 236 4.39 -17.26 -13.36
N ALA A 237 4.61 -18.43 -13.99
CA ALA A 237 3.54 -19.38 -14.35
C ALA A 237 2.92 -20.10 -13.15
N PHE A 238 3.59 -20.12 -12.00
CA PHE A 238 3.18 -20.94 -10.85
C PHE A 238 1.76 -20.60 -10.35
N GLY A 239 1.46 -19.33 -10.18
CA GLY A 239 0.12 -18.87 -9.78
C GLY A 239 -0.97 -19.29 -10.77
N PRO A 240 -0.87 -18.92 -12.05
CA PRO A 240 -1.79 -19.33 -13.12
C PRO A 240 -1.98 -20.84 -13.25
N HIS A 241 -0.93 -21.64 -13.11
CA HIS A 241 -1.04 -23.10 -13.07
C HIS A 241 -1.89 -23.59 -11.91
N ASN A 242 -1.70 -23.05 -10.72
CA ASN A 242 -2.47 -23.41 -9.53
C ASN A 242 -3.96 -23.00 -9.63
N LEU A 243 -4.28 -22.02 -10.49
CA LEU A 243 -5.66 -21.67 -10.83
C LEU A 243 -6.31 -22.67 -11.82
N GLY A 244 -5.56 -23.64 -12.33
CA GLY A 244 -6.06 -24.64 -13.29
C GLY A 244 -6.29 -24.08 -14.69
N LEU A 245 -5.60 -23.02 -15.07
CA LEU A 245 -5.73 -22.40 -16.40
C LEU A 245 -5.09 -23.28 -17.49
N SER A 246 -5.56 -23.14 -18.73
CA SER A 246 -4.97 -23.84 -19.87
C SER A 246 -3.54 -23.36 -20.13
N GLN A 247 -2.70 -24.23 -20.72
CA GLN A 247 -1.31 -23.86 -21.07
C GLN A 247 -1.21 -22.60 -21.91
N ALA A 248 -2.12 -22.42 -22.88
CA ALA A 248 -2.15 -21.23 -23.73
C ALA A 248 -2.44 -19.96 -22.92
N GLU A 249 -3.36 -20.02 -21.97
CA GLU A 249 -3.70 -18.90 -21.09
C GLU A 249 -2.57 -18.60 -20.09
N VAL A 250 -1.93 -19.62 -19.55
CA VAL A 250 -0.74 -19.45 -18.71
C VAL A 250 0.37 -18.74 -19.46
N ALA A 251 0.70 -19.21 -20.68
CA ALA A 251 1.74 -18.59 -21.51
C ALA A 251 1.42 -17.10 -21.80
N ARG A 252 0.18 -16.79 -22.18
CA ARG A 252 -0.27 -15.42 -22.41
C ARG A 252 -0.10 -14.54 -21.15
N ARG A 253 -0.48 -15.04 -19.99
CA ARG A 253 -0.38 -14.29 -18.72
C ARG A 253 1.05 -14.06 -18.31
N VAL A 254 1.94 -15.05 -18.49
CA VAL A 254 3.37 -14.93 -18.23
C VAL A 254 3.98 -13.80 -19.07
N GLU A 255 3.75 -13.86 -20.40
CA GLU A 255 4.25 -12.85 -21.33
C GLU A 255 3.74 -11.45 -20.98
N THR A 256 2.41 -11.32 -20.83
CA THR A 256 1.78 -10.05 -20.50
C THR A 256 2.28 -9.47 -19.18
N SER A 257 2.43 -10.31 -18.15
CA SER A 257 2.84 -9.85 -16.81
C SER A 257 4.31 -9.44 -16.77
N LEU A 258 5.19 -10.15 -17.45
CA LEU A 258 6.59 -9.76 -17.59
C LEU A 258 6.72 -8.44 -18.36
N SER A 259 5.97 -8.29 -19.47
CA SER A 259 5.95 -7.04 -20.24
C SER A 259 5.48 -5.84 -19.39
N ARG A 260 4.45 -6.01 -18.55
CA ARG A 260 3.94 -4.96 -17.65
C ARG A 260 4.97 -4.46 -16.64
N VAL A 261 5.93 -5.29 -16.26
CA VAL A 261 7.02 -4.91 -15.35
C VAL A 261 8.31 -4.56 -16.09
N GLY A 262 8.24 -4.32 -17.40
CA GLY A 262 9.39 -3.94 -18.22
C GLY A 262 10.43 -5.04 -18.41
N LEU A 263 10.01 -6.31 -18.43
CA LEU A 263 10.86 -7.47 -18.70
C LEU A 263 10.36 -8.19 -19.96
N ASP A 264 11.32 -8.56 -20.84
CA ASP A 264 11.01 -9.31 -22.06
C ASP A 264 11.21 -10.81 -21.79
N LEU A 265 10.13 -11.60 -21.97
CA LEU A 265 10.13 -13.05 -21.81
C LEU A 265 11.21 -13.73 -22.63
N SER A 266 11.46 -13.28 -23.88
CA SER A 266 12.48 -13.86 -24.74
C SER A 266 13.92 -13.68 -24.18
N THR A 267 14.13 -12.67 -23.37
CA THR A 267 15.44 -12.32 -22.80
C THR A 267 15.67 -12.96 -21.43
N VAL A 268 14.62 -13.06 -20.60
CA VAL A 268 14.77 -13.50 -19.21
C VAL A 268 14.05 -14.81 -18.91
N GLY A 269 13.14 -15.29 -19.77
CA GLY A 269 12.21 -16.39 -19.46
C GLY A 269 12.89 -17.68 -19.08
N ASP A 270 13.95 -18.06 -19.79
CA ASP A 270 14.72 -19.32 -19.57
C ASP A 270 15.85 -19.16 -18.53
N LYS A 271 16.11 -17.93 -18.04
CA LYS A 271 17.13 -17.68 -17.02
C LYS A 271 16.63 -18.11 -15.65
N SER A 272 17.57 -18.49 -14.79
CA SER A 272 17.27 -18.62 -13.37
C SER A 272 16.94 -17.25 -12.78
N PRO A 273 15.89 -17.12 -11.95
CA PRO A 273 15.61 -15.88 -11.23
C PRO A 273 16.83 -15.37 -10.45
N PHE A 274 17.67 -16.28 -9.95
CA PHE A 274 18.83 -15.95 -9.11
C PHE A 274 20.03 -15.41 -9.91
N GLU A 275 20.00 -15.50 -11.24
CA GLU A 275 21.01 -14.90 -12.14
C GLU A 275 20.69 -13.44 -12.47
N LEU A 276 19.49 -12.97 -12.10
CA LEU A 276 19.01 -11.62 -12.38
C LEU A 276 19.52 -10.61 -11.32
N SER A 277 19.59 -9.34 -11.70
CA SER A 277 19.83 -8.28 -10.73
C SER A 277 18.69 -8.20 -9.70
N GLY A 278 18.93 -7.68 -8.49
CA GLY A 278 17.92 -7.59 -7.43
C GLY A 278 16.66 -6.82 -7.88
N GLY A 279 16.82 -5.76 -8.69
CA GLY A 279 15.68 -5.04 -9.27
C GLY A 279 14.88 -5.89 -10.27
N GLN A 280 15.57 -6.71 -11.10
CA GLN A 280 14.89 -7.63 -12.00
C GLN A 280 14.19 -8.76 -11.24
N GLN A 281 14.84 -9.34 -10.21
CA GLN A 281 14.20 -10.34 -9.33
C GLN A 281 12.91 -9.82 -8.73
N ARG A 282 12.93 -8.59 -8.21
CA ARG A 282 11.75 -7.95 -7.66
C ARG A 282 10.64 -7.79 -8.70
N ARG A 283 10.98 -7.34 -9.91
CA ARG A 283 10.02 -7.24 -11.02
C ARG A 283 9.45 -8.60 -11.43
N VAL A 284 10.24 -9.65 -11.42
CA VAL A 284 9.75 -11.03 -11.64
C VAL A 284 8.74 -11.44 -10.57
N ALA A 285 9.03 -11.18 -9.29
CA ALA A 285 8.10 -11.48 -8.21
C ALA A 285 6.78 -10.70 -8.33
N PHE A 286 6.84 -9.44 -8.75
CA PHE A 286 5.64 -8.66 -9.11
C PHE A 286 4.87 -9.28 -10.27
N ALA A 287 5.56 -9.66 -11.34
CA ALA A 287 4.95 -10.31 -12.50
C ALA A 287 4.20 -11.60 -12.07
N GLY A 288 4.75 -12.38 -11.14
CA GLY A 288 4.10 -13.57 -10.60
C GLY A 288 2.76 -13.28 -9.92
N VAL A 289 2.65 -12.15 -9.20
CA VAL A 289 1.38 -11.74 -8.60
C VAL A 289 0.43 -11.20 -9.68
N LEU A 290 0.91 -10.38 -10.62
CA LEU A 290 0.09 -9.82 -11.70
C LEU A 290 -0.44 -10.89 -12.66
N ALA A 291 0.31 -12.00 -12.86
CA ALA A 291 -0.10 -13.12 -13.71
C ALA A 291 -1.37 -13.83 -13.21
N MET A 292 -1.69 -13.69 -11.93
CA MET A 292 -2.96 -14.16 -11.38
C MET A 292 -4.15 -13.27 -11.78
N GLU A 293 -3.91 -12.08 -12.34
CA GLU A 293 -4.92 -11.05 -12.69
C GLU A 293 -5.83 -10.73 -11.48
N PRO A 294 -5.26 -10.27 -10.35
CA PRO A 294 -6.04 -10.02 -9.15
C PRO A 294 -7.02 -8.84 -9.35
N GLU A 295 -8.20 -8.93 -8.71
CA GLU A 295 -9.17 -7.82 -8.66
C GLU A 295 -8.79 -6.75 -7.63
N VAL A 296 -8.00 -7.13 -6.62
CA VAL A 296 -7.44 -6.22 -5.60
C VAL A 296 -5.95 -6.50 -5.48
N LEU A 297 -5.14 -5.46 -5.53
CA LEU A 297 -3.69 -5.55 -5.33
C LEU A 297 -3.31 -4.88 -4.00
N VAL A 298 -2.59 -5.60 -3.16
CA VAL A 298 -2.08 -5.12 -1.87
C VAL A 298 -0.56 -5.13 -1.89
N LEU A 299 0.05 -3.99 -1.61
CA LEU A 299 1.50 -3.81 -1.61
C LEU A 299 1.97 -3.51 -0.18
N ASP A 300 2.80 -4.38 0.41
CA ASP A 300 3.37 -4.18 1.75
C ASP A 300 4.82 -3.69 1.62
N GLU A 301 5.02 -2.39 1.77
CA GLU A 301 6.32 -1.69 1.65
C GLU A 301 7.09 -2.06 0.35
N PRO A 302 6.48 -1.91 -0.85
CA PRO A 302 7.03 -2.43 -2.10
C PRO A 302 8.38 -1.79 -2.48
N MET A 303 8.71 -0.62 -1.91
CA MET A 303 9.95 0.13 -2.16
C MET A 303 11.02 -0.09 -1.10
N ALA A 304 10.78 -0.94 -0.10
CA ALA A 304 11.75 -1.19 0.96
C ALA A 304 13.07 -1.74 0.41
N GLY A 305 14.18 -1.12 0.80
CA GLY A 305 15.53 -1.55 0.39
C GLY A 305 15.94 -1.16 -1.04
N LEU A 306 15.12 -0.44 -1.81
CA LEU A 306 15.53 0.12 -3.09
C LEU A 306 16.30 1.43 -2.89
N ASP A 307 17.38 1.60 -3.64
CA ASP A 307 18.04 2.89 -3.76
C ASP A 307 17.19 3.89 -4.59
N PRO A 308 17.50 5.21 -4.57
CA PRO A 308 16.69 6.20 -5.26
C PRO A 308 16.60 6.00 -6.79
N ALA A 309 17.60 5.40 -7.43
CA ALA A 309 17.56 5.11 -8.87
C ALA A 309 16.61 3.94 -9.15
N ALA A 310 16.75 2.84 -8.42
CA ALA A 310 15.88 1.67 -8.53
C ALA A 310 14.43 1.99 -8.20
N ARG A 311 14.16 2.94 -7.28
CA ARG A 311 12.79 3.42 -7.00
C ARG A 311 12.17 4.13 -8.20
N ARG A 312 12.95 4.99 -8.88
CA ARG A 312 12.48 5.66 -10.11
C ARG A 312 12.20 4.65 -11.22
N ASP A 313 13.11 3.73 -11.46
CA ASP A 313 12.95 2.68 -12.48
C ASP A 313 11.77 1.74 -12.20
N PHE A 314 11.36 1.63 -10.95
CA PHE A 314 10.23 0.79 -10.55
C PHE A 314 8.88 1.52 -10.71
N LEU A 315 8.86 2.86 -10.57
CA LEU A 315 7.64 3.70 -10.66
C LEU A 315 7.38 4.21 -12.08
N GLY A 316 8.42 4.29 -12.93
CA GLY A 316 8.34 4.79 -14.31
C GLY A 316 7.96 3.76 -15.30
#